data_203f206c1c959b3484efc03fce0811a5
#
_entry.id   203f206c1c959b3484efc03fce0811a5
#
_cell.length_a   1.000
_cell.length_b   1.000
_cell.length_c   1.000
_cell.angle_alpha   90.00
_cell.angle_beta   90.00
_cell.angle_gamma   90.00
#
_symmetry.space_group_name_H-M   'P 1'
#
loop_
_entity.id
_entity.type
_entity.pdbx_description
1 polymer ?
#
loop_
_entity_poly.entity_id
_entity_poly.type
_entity_poly.pdbx_seq_one_letter_code
_entity_poly.pdbx_strand_id
1 'polypeptide(L)'
;MAALDYCTLADVEAYCGVNFSDGIGPTDSEIQTILIPNASRYLDDFAGRQLAGTTTVAAEYHDIHFRQRHLVLNFRPIQTLTSIHTVDGDGTETELVQGRVRSTDDYWLEDGAAGLIRFNAAFTGDVPNRLKVAYTYGFTTVPIYAKMACITLV
;
A
#
# COMPACT_ATOMS: atom_id res chain seq x y z
N MET A 1 9.31 -10.10 -7.86
CA MET A 1 7.85 -10.29 -7.91
C MET A 1 7.44 -10.14 -9.37
N ALA A 2 6.53 -10.99 -9.87
CA ALA A 2 5.94 -10.75 -11.18
C ALA A 2 5.11 -9.45 -11.11
N ALA A 3 5.27 -8.56 -12.08
CA ALA A 3 4.42 -7.39 -12.20
C ALA A 3 2.97 -7.89 -12.39
N LEU A 4 2.04 -7.29 -11.66
CA LEU A 4 0.62 -7.57 -11.83
C LEU A 4 0.10 -6.73 -13.01
N ASP A 5 -0.57 -7.38 -13.96
CA ASP A 5 -1.20 -6.68 -15.07
C ASP A 5 -2.38 -5.85 -14.55
N TYR A 6 -2.45 -4.57 -14.92
CA TYR A 6 -3.48 -3.65 -14.44
C TYR A 6 -4.76 -3.67 -15.26
N CYS A 7 -4.69 -4.16 -16.49
CA CYS A 7 -5.85 -4.43 -17.34
C CYS A 7 -5.70 -5.77 -18.07
N THR A 8 -6.77 -6.21 -18.70
CA THR A 8 -6.80 -7.41 -19.53
C THR A 8 -6.96 -7.04 -21.00
N LEU A 9 -6.68 -7.99 -21.91
CA LEU A 9 -6.97 -7.81 -23.33
C LEU A 9 -8.42 -7.41 -23.56
N ALA A 10 -9.37 -8.09 -22.92
CA ALA A 10 -10.80 -7.78 -23.02
C ALA A 10 -11.15 -6.33 -22.61
N ASP A 11 -10.41 -5.80 -21.60
CA ASP A 11 -10.60 -4.41 -21.20
C ASP A 11 -10.14 -3.43 -22.29
N VAL A 12 -9.00 -3.73 -22.94
CA VAL A 12 -8.45 -2.92 -24.02
C VAL A 12 -9.38 -2.98 -25.25
N GLU A 13 -9.82 -4.17 -25.65
CA GLU A 13 -10.76 -4.36 -26.77
C GLU A 13 -12.09 -3.63 -26.52
N ALA A 14 -12.62 -3.74 -25.31
CA ALA A 14 -13.87 -3.06 -24.94
C ALA A 14 -13.72 -1.53 -24.99
N TYR A 15 -12.56 -1.00 -24.61
CA TYR A 15 -12.29 0.44 -24.64
C TYR A 15 -12.08 0.96 -26.06
N CYS A 16 -11.31 0.23 -26.88
CA CYS A 16 -11.01 0.60 -28.26
C CYS A 16 -12.18 0.32 -29.21
N GLY A 17 -13.11 -0.55 -28.84
CA GLY A 17 -14.22 -0.99 -29.70
C GLY A 17 -13.76 -1.85 -30.88
N VAL A 18 -12.60 -2.53 -30.75
CA VAL A 18 -12.00 -3.37 -31.79
C VAL A 18 -11.65 -4.74 -31.24
N ASN A 19 -11.57 -5.72 -32.14
CA ASN A 19 -11.05 -7.04 -31.83
C ASN A 19 -9.73 -7.21 -32.58
N PHE A 20 -8.63 -7.36 -31.85
CA PHE A 20 -7.29 -7.42 -32.42
C PHE A 20 -6.99 -8.76 -33.14
N SER A 21 -7.84 -9.77 -32.99
CA SER A 21 -7.71 -11.03 -33.73
C SER A 21 -7.90 -10.88 -35.25
N ASP A 22 -8.40 -9.74 -35.73
CA ASP A 22 -8.68 -9.48 -37.12
C ASP A 22 -7.43 -9.21 -37.99
N GLY A 23 -6.24 -9.25 -37.40
CA GLY A 23 -4.94 -9.16 -38.08
C GLY A 23 -4.54 -7.76 -38.55
N ILE A 24 -5.21 -6.72 -38.01
CA ILE A 24 -4.85 -5.33 -38.24
C ILE A 24 -4.29 -4.75 -36.93
N GLY A 25 -2.97 -4.53 -36.87
CA GLY A 25 -2.30 -4.02 -35.67
C GLY A 25 -1.58 -5.09 -34.87
N PRO A 26 -1.29 -4.85 -33.58
CA PRO A 26 -0.64 -5.82 -32.71
C PRO A 26 -1.55 -7.02 -32.49
N THR A 27 -0.95 -8.21 -32.37
CA THR A 27 -1.70 -9.44 -32.10
C THR A 27 -2.14 -9.49 -30.64
N ASP A 28 -3.18 -10.29 -30.34
CA ASP A 28 -3.65 -10.54 -28.97
C ASP A 28 -2.50 -10.97 -28.05
N SER A 29 -1.60 -11.82 -28.55
CA SER A 29 -0.43 -12.27 -27.81
C SER A 29 0.54 -11.14 -27.51
N GLU A 30 0.80 -10.23 -28.43
CA GLU A 30 1.68 -9.09 -28.20
C GLU A 30 1.07 -8.10 -27.18
N ILE A 31 -0.24 -7.88 -27.25
CA ILE A 31 -0.93 -7.05 -26.28
C ILE A 31 -0.82 -7.65 -24.88
N GLN A 32 -1.12 -8.94 -24.72
CA GLN A 32 -1.10 -9.61 -23.42
C GLN A 32 0.32 -9.80 -22.84
N THR A 33 1.31 -10.12 -23.69
CA THR A 33 2.64 -10.49 -23.19
C THR A 33 3.65 -9.36 -23.19
N ILE A 34 3.40 -8.28 -23.93
CA ILE A 34 4.33 -7.18 -24.11
C ILE A 34 3.71 -5.84 -23.68
N LEU A 35 2.57 -5.45 -24.27
CA LEU A 35 2.06 -4.09 -24.07
C LEU A 35 1.48 -3.89 -22.67
N ILE A 36 0.58 -4.76 -22.23
CA ILE A 36 -0.04 -4.67 -20.90
C ILE A 36 1.00 -4.76 -19.76
N PRO A 37 1.93 -5.74 -19.74
CA PRO A 37 2.97 -5.79 -18.72
C PRO A 37 3.88 -4.57 -18.72
N ASN A 38 4.26 -4.04 -19.88
CA ASN A 38 5.09 -2.84 -19.98
C ASN A 38 4.36 -1.58 -19.51
N ALA A 39 3.09 -1.42 -19.89
CA ALA A 39 2.25 -0.31 -19.42
C ALA A 39 2.06 -0.37 -17.89
N SER A 40 1.80 -1.55 -17.34
CA SER A 40 1.66 -1.75 -15.90
C SER A 40 2.95 -1.41 -15.14
N ARG A 41 4.10 -1.88 -15.65
CA ARG A 41 5.41 -1.57 -15.08
C ARG A 41 5.73 -0.07 -15.16
N TYR A 42 5.41 0.56 -16.29
CA TYR A 42 5.61 2.02 -16.45
C TYR A 42 4.81 2.81 -15.40
N LEU A 43 3.58 2.38 -15.12
CA LEU A 43 2.76 3.01 -14.08
C LEU A 43 3.33 2.82 -12.67
N ASP A 44 3.89 1.64 -12.36
CA ASP A 44 4.58 1.39 -11.10
C ASP A 44 5.82 2.29 -10.94
N ASP A 45 6.64 2.36 -11.98
CA ASP A 45 7.83 3.20 -11.99
C ASP A 45 7.48 4.69 -11.85
N PHE A 46 6.42 5.14 -12.53
CA PHE A 46 5.93 6.52 -12.43
C PHE A 46 5.36 6.83 -11.03
N ALA A 47 4.60 5.90 -10.46
CA ALA A 47 4.03 6.06 -9.13
C ALA A 47 5.05 5.88 -7.99
N GLY A 48 6.24 5.34 -8.29
CA GLY A 48 7.26 4.96 -7.32
C GLY A 48 6.82 3.82 -6.39
N ARG A 49 5.77 3.09 -6.76
CA ARG A 49 5.20 1.97 -6.00
C ARG A 49 4.29 1.11 -6.86
N GLN A 50 4.09 -0.14 -6.46
CA GLN A 50 3.06 -0.99 -7.07
C GLN A 50 1.65 -0.44 -6.76
N LEU A 51 0.84 -0.31 -7.82
CA LEU A 51 -0.56 0.14 -7.73
C LEU A 51 -1.54 -1.04 -7.61
N ALA A 52 -1.06 -2.28 -7.60
CA ALA A 52 -1.85 -3.48 -7.33
C ALA A 52 -1.08 -4.45 -6.44
N GLY A 53 -1.83 -5.29 -5.73
CA GLY A 53 -1.27 -6.22 -4.77
C GLY A 53 -1.04 -5.62 -3.39
N THR A 54 -0.82 -6.51 -2.43
CA THR A 54 -0.54 -6.13 -1.04
C THR A 54 0.86 -6.60 -0.66
N THR A 55 1.52 -5.82 0.19
CA THR A 55 2.84 -6.14 0.72
C THR A 55 2.80 -6.05 2.25
N THR A 56 3.41 -7.03 2.92
CA THR A 56 3.52 -7.04 4.38
C THR A 56 4.85 -6.44 4.81
N VAL A 57 4.78 -5.49 5.72
CA VAL A 57 5.92 -4.92 6.44
C VAL A 57 5.97 -5.57 7.81
N ALA A 58 7.00 -6.38 8.05
CA ALA A 58 7.16 -7.09 9.33
C ALA A 58 7.64 -6.16 10.46
N ALA A 59 8.41 -5.13 10.11
CA ALA A 59 8.91 -4.13 11.04
C ALA A 59 9.24 -2.82 10.32
N GLU A 60 8.56 -1.75 10.70
CA GLU A 60 8.91 -0.39 10.36
C GLU A 60 9.15 0.37 11.65
N TYR A 61 10.31 1.00 11.77
CA TYR A 61 10.69 1.70 13.01
C TYR A 61 10.46 3.19 12.86
N HIS A 62 9.89 3.78 13.92
CA HIS A 62 9.62 5.21 14.00
C HIS A 62 10.13 5.79 15.31
N ASP A 63 10.55 7.05 15.23
CA ASP A 63 10.89 7.82 16.40
C ASP A 63 9.62 8.22 17.18
N ILE A 64 9.77 8.34 18.48
CA ILE A 64 8.76 8.93 19.36
C ILE A 64 9.17 10.37 19.64
N HIS A 65 8.21 11.29 19.47
CA HIS A 65 8.40 12.69 19.82
C HIS A 65 7.51 13.11 20.99
N PHE A 66 8.02 14.04 21.78
CA PHE A 66 7.30 14.59 22.92
C PHE A 66 5.92 15.12 22.52
N ARG A 67 4.88 14.70 23.23
CA ARG A 67 3.47 15.01 22.93
C ARG A 67 2.93 14.51 21.61
N GLN A 68 3.64 13.64 20.94
CA GLN A 68 3.14 13.02 19.70
C GLN A 68 1.89 12.17 20.02
N ARG A 69 0.87 12.32 19.19
CA ARG A 69 -0.36 11.52 19.23
C ARG A 69 -0.72 10.90 17.89
N HIS A 70 0.02 11.24 16.85
CA HIS A 70 -0.23 10.75 15.50
C HIS A 70 1.06 10.20 14.91
N LEU A 71 0.92 9.10 14.18
CA LEU A 71 1.98 8.50 13.40
C LEU A 71 1.46 8.29 11.98
N VAL A 72 2.26 8.69 11.00
CA VAL A 72 1.98 8.42 9.59
C VAL A 72 2.98 7.37 9.12
N LEU A 73 2.46 6.26 8.60
CA LEU A 73 3.28 5.18 8.06
C LEU A 73 3.81 5.54 6.66
N ASN A 74 4.98 5.00 6.32
CA ASN A 74 5.65 5.31 5.06
C ASN A 74 4.92 4.73 3.85
N PHE A 75 4.34 3.53 4.00
CA PHE A 75 3.64 2.86 2.92
C PHE A 75 2.13 2.85 3.15
N ARG A 76 1.36 3.13 2.12
CA ARG A 76 -0.11 3.27 2.16
C ARG A 76 -0.74 2.97 0.79
N PRO A 77 -2.03 2.64 0.72
CA PRO A 77 -2.99 2.55 1.83
C PRO A 77 -2.75 1.32 2.71
N ILE A 78 -3.09 1.45 4.00
CA ILE A 78 -3.01 0.35 4.96
C ILE A 78 -4.25 -0.53 4.81
N GLN A 79 -4.01 -1.83 4.61
CA GLN A 79 -5.07 -2.84 4.57
C GLN A 79 -5.32 -3.43 5.95
N THR A 80 -4.23 -3.76 6.64
CA THR A 80 -4.31 -4.35 7.99
C THR A 80 -3.16 -3.82 8.83
N LEU A 81 -3.45 -3.30 10.00
CA LEU A 81 -2.48 -2.98 11.02
C LEU A 81 -2.36 -4.21 11.94
N THR A 82 -1.19 -4.86 11.94
CA THR A 82 -1.00 -6.13 12.63
C THR A 82 -0.65 -5.91 14.09
N SER A 83 0.36 -5.11 14.38
CA SER A 83 0.77 -4.78 15.75
C SER A 83 1.60 -3.51 15.79
N ILE A 84 1.61 -2.87 16.96
CA ILE A 84 2.56 -1.82 17.32
C ILE A 84 3.21 -2.21 18.64
N HIS A 85 4.53 -2.12 18.69
CA HIS A 85 5.31 -2.33 19.91
C HIS A 85 6.10 -1.08 20.24
N THR A 86 6.22 -0.79 21.53
CA THR A 86 7.28 0.09 22.00
C THR A 86 8.54 -0.76 22.23
N VAL A 87 9.69 -0.18 21.88
CA VAL A 87 11.00 -0.84 22.03
C VAL A 87 11.81 -0.09 23.05
N ASP A 88 12.21 -0.73 24.15
CA ASP A 88 13.03 -0.12 25.18
C ASP A 88 14.52 -0.10 24.79
N GLY A 89 15.32 0.67 25.54
CA GLY A 89 16.75 0.84 25.23
C GLY A 89 17.58 -0.45 25.34
N ASP A 90 17.08 -1.48 25.99
CA ASP A 90 17.64 -2.83 26.05
C ASP A 90 17.11 -3.78 24.96
N GLY A 91 16.21 -3.28 24.10
CA GLY A 91 15.58 -4.04 23.02
C GLY A 91 14.32 -4.80 23.43
N THR A 92 13.84 -4.63 24.67
CA THR A 92 12.57 -5.24 25.11
C THR A 92 11.41 -4.63 24.37
N GLU A 93 10.57 -5.48 23.77
CA GLU A 93 9.37 -5.08 23.02
C GLU A 93 8.13 -5.24 23.90
N THR A 94 7.31 -4.18 23.99
CA THR A 94 6.00 -4.21 24.64
C THR A 94 4.92 -3.91 23.63
N GLU A 95 3.99 -4.85 23.41
CA GLU A 95 2.88 -4.68 22.48
C GLU A 95 1.85 -3.68 23.03
N LEU A 96 1.42 -2.76 22.18
CA LEU A 96 0.36 -1.81 22.47
C LEU A 96 -1.00 -2.40 22.10
N VAL A 97 -2.03 -2.08 22.87
CA VAL A 97 -3.39 -2.59 22.65
C VAL A 97 -4.13 -1.72 21.62
N GLN A 98 -4.61 -2.37 20.56
CA GLN A 98 -5.38 -1.69 19.52
C GLN A 98 -6.84 -1.52 19.94
N GLY A 99 -7.36 -0.29 19.85
CA GLY A 99 -8.77 0.01 20.08
C GLY A 99 -9.01 1.49 20.35
N ARG A 100 -10.30 1.85 20.53
CA ARG A 100 -10.72 3.25 20.74
C ARG A 100 -11.14 3.56 22.17
N VAL A 101 -11.12 2.58 23.04
CA VAL A 101 -11.50 2.76 24.44
C VAL A 101 -10.33 3.35 25.22
N ARG A 102 -10.41 4.64 25.51
CA ARG A 102 -9.31 5.43 26.10
C ARG A 102 -8.73 4.89 27.41
N SER A 103 -9.47 4.09 28.12
CA SER A 103 -9.04 3.53 29.42
C SER A 103 -8.29 2.21 29.29
N THR A 104 -8.41 1.51 28.17
CA THR A 104 -7.88 0.15 27.97
C THR A 104 -7.00 0.00 26.74
N ASP A 105 -7.16 0.91 25.77
CA ASP A 105 -6.53 0.80 24.47
C ASP A 105 -5.50 1.90 24.30
N ASP A 106 -4.44 1.62 23.53
CA ASP A 106 -3.32 2.54 23.34
C ASP A 106 -3.43 3.32 22.01
N TYR A 107 -3.94 2.66 20.96
CA TYR A 107 -3.99 3.27 19.63
C TYR A 107 -5.10 2.71 18.74
N TRP A 108 -5.42 3.42 17.67
CA TRP A 108 -6.25 2.90 16.57
C TRP A 108 -5.78 3.43 15.20
N LEU A 109 -6.13 2.71 14.15
CA LEU A 109 -5.99 3.20 12.76
C LEU A 109 -7.09 4.24 12.51
N GLU A 110 -6.71 5.51 12.39
CA GLU A 110 -7.65 6.62 12.18
C GLU A 110 -8.05 6.72 10.70
N ASP A 111 -7.08 6.64 9.80
CA ASP A 111 -7.27 6.65 8.35
C ASP A 111 -6.30 5.70 7.68
N GLY A 112 -6.82 4.56 7.20
CA GLY A 112 -6.01 3.58 6.48
C GLY A 112 -5.51 4.08 5.13
N ALA A 113 -6.29 4.92 4.42
CA ALA A 113 -5.86 5.47 3.13
C ALA A 113 -4.68 6.43 3.29
N ALA A 114 -4.69 7.24 4.33
CA ALA A 114 -3.60 8.14 4.68
C ALA A 114 -2.47 7.45 5.48
N GLY A 115 -2.66 6.20 5.95
CA GLY A 115 -1.71 5.52 6.83
C GLY A 115 -1.58 6.18 8.20
N LEU A 116 -2.67 6.81 8.69
CA LEU A 116 -2.68 7.60 9.91
C LEU A 116 -3.11 6.76 11.10
N ILE A 117 -2.22 6.65 12.09
CA ILE A 117 -2.47 6.02 13.38
C ILE A 117 -2.59 7.12 14.44
N ARG A 118 -3.53 6.94 15.36
CA ARG A 118 -3.71 7.83 16.49
C ARG A 118 -3.52 7.10 17.80
N PHE A 119 -2.81 7.73 18.72
CA PHE A 119 -2.58 7.24 20.07
C PHE A 119 -3.54 7.89 21.08
N ASN A 120 -4.05 7.11 22.01
CA ASN A 120 -4.94 7.59 23.07
C ASN A 120 -4.21 8.50 24.07
N ALA A 121 -2.95 8.18 24.38
CA ALA A 121 -2.08 8.99 25.20
C ALA A 121 -0.98 9.65 24.37
N ALA A 122 -0.51 10.82 24.80
CA ALA A 122 0.66 11.44 24.21
C ALA A 122 1.93 10.83 24.81
N PHE A 123 2.95 10.66 23.99
CA PHE A 123 4.26 10.23 24.48
C PHE A 123 4.94 11.32 25.31
N THR A 124 5.70 10.90 26.33
CA THR A 124 6.29 11.79 27.34
C THR A 124 7.75 12.15 27.08
N GLY A 125 8.35 11.64 26.00
CA GLY A 125 9.76 11.91 25.65
C GLY A 125 10.04 11.78 24.18
N ASP A 126 11.23 12.22 23.78
CA ASP A 126 11.80 12.05 22.44
C ASP A 126 12.76 10.84 22.48
N VAL A 127 12.45 9.77 21.75
CA VAL A 127 13.30 8.58 21.69
C VAL A 127 13.31 8.02 20.28
N PRO A 128 14.51 7.84 19.67
CA PRO A 128 14.64 7.31 18.32
C PRO A 128 14.29 5.82 18.24
N ASN A 129 13.72 5.39 17.12
CA ASN A 129 13.40 4.00 16.77
C ASN A 129 12.60 3.23 17.84
N ARG A 130 11.75 3.90 18.59
CA ARG A 130 11.07 3.32 19.75
C ARG A 130 9.70 2.74 19.43
N LEU A 131 9.15 2.99 18.25
CA LEU A 131 7.93 2.34 17.79
C LEU A 131 8.29 1.38 16.66
N LYS A 132 7.92 0.12 16.82
CA LYS A 132 7.98 -0.92 15.79
C LYS A 132 6.57 -1.23 15.35
N VAL A 133 6.29 -1.04 14.06
CA VAL A 133 4.96 -1.22 13.47
C VAL A 133 5.01 -2.34 12.43
N ALA A 134 4.08 -3.28 12.55
CA ALA A 134 3.87 -4.35 11.57
C ALA A 134 2.50 -4.16 10.90
N TYR A 135 2.46 -4.18 9.57
CA TYR A 135 1.23 -3.94 8.83
C TYR A 135 1.29 -4.47 7.39
N THR A 136 0.15 -4.55 6.75
CA THR A 136 0.02 -4.85 5.32
C THR A 136 -0.54 -3.63 4.61
N TYR A 137 0.09 -3.23 3.52
CA TYR A 137 -0.31 -2.09 2.70
C TYR A 137 -0.51 -2.48 1.23
N GLY A 138 -1.10 -1.58 0.44
CA GLY A 138 -1.34 -1.74 -0.97
C GLY A 138 -2.82 -1.89 -1.32
N PHE A 139 -3.10 -2.38 -2.51
CA PHE A 139 -4.45 -2.51 -3.02
C PHE A 139 -4.82 -3.97 -3.22
N THR A 140 -5.95 -4.41 -2.66
CA THR A 140 -6.48 -5.77 -2.86
C THR A 140 -7.03 -5.99 -4.27
N THR A 141 -7.44 -4.90 -4.92
CA THR A 141 -7.90 -4.86 -6.31
C THR A 141 -7.23 -3.71 -7.04
N VAL A 142 -7.02 -3.85 -8.34
CA VAL A 142 -6.47 -2.77 -9.17
C VAL A 142 -7.39 -1.55 -9.10
N PRO A 143 -6.91 -0.38 -8.66
CA PRO A 143 -7.72 0.82 -8.67
C PRO A 143 -8.17 1.18 -10.09
N ILE A 144 -9.40 1.67 -10.22
CA ILE A 144 -9.97 1.98 -11.54
C ILE A 144 -9.13 2.99 -12.33
N TYR A 145 -8.51 3.96 -11.66
CA TYR A 145 -7.65 4.93 -12.31
C TYR A 145 -6.35 4.29 -12.86
N ALA A 146 -5.77 3.30 -12.18
CA ALA A 146 -4.61 2.56 -12.65
C ALA A 146 -4.99 1.68 -13.85
N LYS A 147 -6.15 1.01 -13.79
CA LYS A 147 -6.70 0.24 -14.88
C LYS A 147 -6.91 1.10 -16.11
N MET A 148 -7.58 2.25 -16.00
CA MET A 148 -7.83 3.18 -17.09
C MET A 148 -6.53 3.76 -17.69
N ALA A 149 -5.56 4.12 -16.83
CA ALA A 149 -4.27 4.59 -17.29
C ALA A 149 -3.51 3.49 -18.06
N CYS A 150 -3.55 2.23 -17.61
CA CYS A 150 -2.95 1.10 -18.30
C CYS A 150 -3.57 0.92 -19.70
N ILE A 151 -4.91 0.89 -19.79
CA ILE A 151 -5.63 0.76 -21.07
C ILE A 151 -5.24 1.88 -22.05
N THR A 152 -5.04 3.10 -21.55
CA THR A 152 -4.69 4.26 -22.39
C THR A 152 -3.25 4.20 -22.91
N LEU A 153 -2.36 3.48 -22.20
CA LEU A 153 -0.95 3.32 -22.56
C LEU A 153 -0.69 2.14 -23.50
N VAL A 154 -1.63 1.20 -23.58
CA VAL A 154 -1.59 0.04 -24.50
C VAL A 154 -2.06 0.43 -25.88
#